data_2060e45eb83eb0020df59f1c09bf2bb8
#
_entry.id   2060e45eb83eb0020df59f1c09bf2bb8
#
_cell.length_a   1.000
_cell.length_b   1.000
_cell.length_c   1.000
_cell.angle_alpha   90.00
_cell.angle_beta   90.00
_cell.angle_gamma   90.00
#
_symmetry.space_group_name_H-M   'P 1'
#
loop_
_entity.id
_entity.type
_entity.pdbx_description
1 polymer ?
#
loop_
_entity_poly.entity_id
_entity_poly.type
_entity_poly.pdbx_seq_one_letter_code
_entity_poly.pdbx_strand_id
1 'polypeptide(L)'
;MPEIAKSVNDLFLNPRTYDPSQFDAETARLLRATIDYFEGVGKTELLRRDHDAEWVTDFLDFVKREKLFSTFLTRADYAGDNENGGGENRRWDTSRNAALSEIFGFYGLAYWYAEQVTILGLGPIWMSENEEAKRKAAAQLADGGVMAFGLSERAHGADVYSTDMLLTPDSEGGFTANGTKYYIGNGNVAGMVSVFGRRTDVDGPEGYVFFVADSRRPDYHLIDNVTHGQMYVSTFSLENYAVTDADILHTGPQAFAAALNTVNIGKFNLCSGSVGMVEHSFYEAITHAHNRILYGHPVTDFSHVQGNFVEAFARIAAMKLFSNRAIDYFRSASLDDRRYLLFNPMTKSKVTSEGEKVMTLLLDVIAAKGYEKSTYFHQANHYIGWLPRLEGTVHVNVSQILKFMPNYFFNPTEYPEIGTRTDAVDDAFFWEQGPVGGTGKIRFADWTKPYEEFTHLPNVAVFYEQAKALKELLTTAGPSADQQKDLDFLLTIGHLFSLVVYGQLVLEQAKILGLDPALVDQIFVTSVRDFSAYAVTLHGSTAATEAQQRWALGAVRAPHVDGERFGRVWDMVVSFDGAYEMPA
;
A
#
# COMPACT_ATOMS: atom_id res chain seq x y z
N MET A 1 26.82 -21.32 -8.10
CA MET A 1 27.61 -20.09 -7.94
C MET A 1 27.03 -19.39 -6.73
N PRO A 2 27.80 -18.82 -5.79
CA PRO A 2 27.19 -17.99 -4.78
C PRO A 2 26.54 -16.80 -5.49
N GLU A 3 25.24 -16.65 -5.33
CA GLU A 3 24.53 -15.45 -5.78
C GLU A 3 25.21 -14.25 -5.14
N ILE A 4 25.60 -13.30 -6.00
CA ILE A 4 26.19 -12.04 -5.55
C ILE A 4 25.09 -11.35 -4.71
N ALA A 5 25.36 -11.16 -3.42
CA ALA A 5 24.49 -10.37 -2.56
C ALA A 5 24.18 -9.06 -3.30
N LYS A 6 22.89 -8.77 -3.51
CA LYS A 6 22.49 -7.48 -4.12
C LYS A 6 23.14 -6.38 -3.30
N SER A 7 23.78 -5.44 -3.98
CA SER A 7 24.28 -4.23 -3.33
C SER A 7 23.12 -3.56 -2.60
N VAL A 8 23.37 -2.98 -1.45
CA VAL A 8 22.35 -2.21 -0.73
C VAL A 8 21.81 -1.06 -1.59
N ASN A 9 22.64 -0.55 -2.52
CA ASN A 9 22.25 0.46 -3.49
C ASN A 9 21.21 -0.06 -4.51
N ASP A 10 21.10 -1.39 -4.68
CA ASP A 10 20.09 -2.01 -5.57
C ASP A 10 18.75 -2.22 -4.85
N LEU A 11 18.70 -1.99 -3.53
CA LEU A 11 17.46 -2.14 -2.76
C LEU A 11 16.51 -0.96 -3.00
N PHE A 12 17.03 0.27 -3.11
CA PHE A 12 16.24 1.48 -3.33
C PHE A 12 16.11 1.81 -4.81
N LEU A 13 14.98 2.35 -5.20
CA LEU A 13 14.77 2.87 -6.54
C LEU A 13 15.76 4.01 -6.82
N ASN A 14 16.64 3.82 -7.79
CA ASN A 14 17.49 4.87 -8.34
C ASN A 14 17.26 4.96 -9.85
N PRO A 15 16.65 6.05 -10.34
CA PRO A 15 16.37 6.21 -11.76
C PRO A 15 17.57 6.05 -12.68
N ARG A 16 18.77 6.44 -12.23
CA ARG A 16 20.00 6.35 -13.03
C ARG A 16 20.51 4.92 -13.25
N THR A 17 20.26 4.04 -12.27
CA THR A 17 20.76 2.65 -12.28
C THR A 17 19.66 1.62 -12.27
N TYR A 18 18.39 2.04 -12.43
CA TYR A 18 17.24 1.15 -12.37
C TYR A 18 17.35 -0.01 -13.35
N ASP A 19 17.28 -1.23 -12.84
CA ASP A 19 17.35 -2.46 -13.64
C ASP A 19 16.05 -3.28 -13.47
N PRO A 20 15.12 -3.23 -14.45
CA PRO A 20 13.90 -4.01 -14.47
C PRO A 20 14.07 -5.41 -15.10
N SER A 21 15.29 -5.93 -15.22
CA SER A 21 15.58 -7.21 -15.91
C SER A 21 14.91 -8.45 -15.28
N GLN A 22 14.38 -8.31 -14.08
CA GLN A 22 13.58 -9.34 -13.42
C GLN A 22 12.18 -9.54 -14.03
N PHE A 23 11.73 -8.60 -14.86
CA PHE A 23 10.44 -8.65 -15.55
C PHE A 23 10.61 -9.03 -17.02
N ASP A 24 9.52 -9.34 -17.70
CA ASP A 24 9.51 -9.52 -19.14
C ASP A 24 9.91 -8.23 -19.90
N ALA A 25 10.34 -8.39 -21.15
CA ALA A 25 10.92 -7.30 -21.94
C ALA A 25 9.99 -6.08 -22.10
N GLU A 26 8.68 -6.30 -22.28
CA GLU A 26 7.72 -5.20 -22.44
C GLU A 26 7.45 -4.49 -21.10
N THR A 27 7.30 -5.23 -20.02
CA THR A 27 7.23 -4.65 -18.67
C THR A 27 8.47 -3.82 -18.36
N ALA A 28 9.67 -4.36 -18.63
CA ALA A 28 10.94 -3.66 -18.42
C ALA A 28 11.01 -2.37 -19.24
N ARG A 29 10.59 -2.42 -20.52
CA ARG A 29 10.53 -1.25 -21.41
C ARG A 29 9.61 -0.16 -20.85
N LEU A 30 8.40 -0.55 -20.42
CA LEU A 30 7.39 0.40 -19.91
C LEU A 30 7.79 1.03 -18.59
N LEU A 31 8.37 0.27 -17.66
CA LEU A 31 8.89 0.82 -16.40
C LEU A 31 10.02 1.83 -16.68
N ARG A 32 10.94 1.52 -17.59
CA ARG A 32 12.00 2.46 -18.01
C ARG A 32 11.42 3.69 -18.69
N ALA A 33 10.49 3.53 -19.65
CA ALA A 33 9.83 4.64 -20.33
C ALA A 33 9.08 5.56 -19.35
N THR A 34 8.55 5.00 -18.27
CA THR A 34 7.88 5.80 -17.21
C THR A 34 8.89 6.65 -16.45
N ILE A 35 10.05 6.11 -16.08
CA ILE A 35 11.14 6.88 -15.49
C ILE A 35 11.59 7.98 -16.44
N ASP A 36 11.87 7.64 -17.71
CA ASP A 36 12.35 8.58 -18.73
C ASP A 36 11.33 9.73 -18.95
N TYR A 37 10.03 9.45 -18.88
CA TYR A 37 8.98 10.47 -18.94
C TYR A 37 9.15 11.49 -17.82
N PHE A 38 9.25 11.06 -16.56
CA PHE A 38 9.38 11.96 -15.42
C PHE A 38 10.71 12.71 -15.40
N GLU A 39 11.80 12.03 -15.70
CA GLU A 39 13.13 12.66 -15.83
C GLU A 39 13.14 13.72 -16.95
N GLY A 40 12.39 13.46 -18.05
CA GLY A 40 12.25 14.41 -19.16
C GLY A 40 11.36 15.61 -18.83
N VAL A 41 10.35 15.48 -17.96
CA VAL A 41 9.55 16.61 -17.47
C VAL A 41 10.37 17.48 -16.51
N GLY A 42 11.13 16.86 -15.64
CA GLY A 42 12.01 17.53 -14.69
C GLY A 42 11.31 18.03 -13.42
N LYS A 43 12.11 18.20 -12.35
CA LYS A 43 11.64 18.55 -11.01
C LYS A 43 10.85 19.87 -10.98
N THR A 44 11.38 20.89 -11.63
CA THR A 44 10.78 22.23 -11.60
C THR A 44 9.34 22.23 -12.14
N GLU A 45 9.13 21.55 -13.25
CA GLU A 45 7.80 21.48 -13.88
C GLU A 45 6.84 20.58 -13.10
N LEU A 46 7.30 19.43 -12.58
CA LEU A 46 6.46 18.56 -11.75
C LEU A 46 5.97 19.26 -10.48
N LEU A 47 6.86 19.98 -9.80
CA LEU A 47 6.50 20.77 -8.61
C LEU A 47 5.57 21.94 -8.94
N ARG A 48 5.78 22.62 -10.09
CA ARG A 48 4.87 23.68 -10.54
C ARG A 48 3.45 23.14 -10.75
N ARG A 49 3.31 22.01 -11.44
CA ARG A 49 2.00 21.38 -11.69
C ARG A 49 1.27 21.02 -10.41
N ASP A 50 1.99 20.49 -9.43
CA ASP A 50 1.42 20.19 -8.11
C ASP A 50 0.97 21.45 -7.37
N HIS A 51 1.80 22.48 -7.37
CA HIS A 51 1.49 23.80 -6.78
C HIS A 51 0.26 24.46 -7.39
N ASP A 52 0.14 24.38 -8.72
CA ASP A 52 -0.97 24.97 -9.47
C ASP A 52 -2.22 24.06 -9.47
N ALA A 53 -2.14 22.91 -8.80
CA ALA A 53 -3.19 21.87 -8.79
C ALA A 53 -3.64 21.47 -10.21
N GLU A 54 -2.70 21.41 -11.14
CA GLU A 54 -2.94 21.09 -12.55
C GLU A 54 -3.21 19.60 -12.72
N TRP A 55 -4.37 19.27 -13.31
CA TRP A 55 -4.72 17.87 -13.56
C TRP A 55 -3.68 17.19 -14.47
N VAL A 56 -3.45 15.90 -14.27
CA VAL A 56 -2.37 15.09 -14.87
C VAL A 56 -2.59 14.77 -16.37
N THR A 57 -3.10 15.71 -17.16
CA THR A 57 -3.47 15.50 -18.57
C THR A 57 -2.32 14.98 -19.41
N ASP A 58 -1.16 15.63 -19.38
CA ASP A 58 0.02 15.23 -20.16
C ASP A 58 0.52 13.83 -19.79
N PHE A 59 0.40 13.48 -18.51
CA PHE A 59 0.71 12.13 -18.04
C PHE A 59 -0.28 11.11 -18.63
N LEU A 60 -1.56 11.41 -18.69
CA LEU A 60 -2.54 10.53 -19.31
C LEU A 60 -2.33 10.40 -20.82
N ASP A 61 -1.83 11.43 -21.49
CA ASP A 61 -1.38 11.35 -22.89
C ASP A 61 -0.17 10.41 -23.06
N PHE A 62 0.77 10.45 -22.11
CA PHE A 62 1.86 9.46 -22.05
C PHE A 62 1.32 8.04 -21.82
N VAL A 63 0.42 7.85 -20.85
CA VAL A 63 -0.24 6.56 -20.55
C VAL A 63 -0.91 5.99 -21.79
N LYS A 64 -1.63 6.82 -22.55
CA LYS A 64 -2.29 6.47 -23.82
C LYS A 64 -1.28 6.05 -24.89
N ARG A 65 -0.26 6.87 -25.10
CA ARG A 65 0.76 6.66 -26.14
C ARG A 65 1.52 5.34 -25.92
N GLU A 66 1.94 5.08 -24.68
CA GLU A 66 2.69 3.87 -24.32
C GLU A 66 1.79 2.66 -24.06
N LYS A 67 0.47 2.80 -24.07
CA LYS A 67 -0.48 1.76 -23.67
C LYS A 67 -0.26 1.24 -22.24
N LEU A 68 0.23 2.12 -21.35
CA LEU A 68 0.70 1.75 -20.01
C LEU A 68 -0.40 1.09 -19.18
N PHE A 69 -1.51 1.78 -18.91
CA PHE A 69 -2.61 1.23 -18.11
C PHE A 69 -3.29 0.04 -18.80
N SER A 70 -3.40 0.06 -20.12
CA SER A 70 -3.91 -1.08 -20.87
C SER A 70 -3.06 -2.34 -20.68
N THR A 71 -1.72 -2.20 -20.67
CA THR A 71 -0.81 -3.33 -20.49
C THR A 71 -0.86 -3.85 -19.05
N PHE A 72 -0.85 -2.97 -18.06
CA PHE A 72 -0.68 -3.32 -16.65
C PHE A 72 -2.01 -3.69 -15.94
N LEU A 73 -3.14 -3.09 -16.35
CA LEU A 73 -4.40 -3.15 -15.62
C LEU A 73 -5.51 -3.95 -16.33
N THR A 74 -5.27 -4.44 -17.56
CA THR A 74 -6.22 -5.31 -18.25
C THR A 74 -5.92 -6.77 -17.90
N ARG A 75 -6.95 -7.55 -17.57
CA ARG A 75 -6.84 -9.00 -17.37
C ARG A 75 -6.43 -9.70 -18.67
N ALA A 76 -5.68 -10.80 -18.54
CA ALA A 76 -5.22 -11.59 -19.70
C ALA A 76 -6.39 -12.07 -20.59
N ASP A 77 -7.53 -12.44 -20.00
CA ASP A 77 -8.73 -12.91 -20.71
C ASP A 77 -9.34 -11.85 -21.65
N TYR A 78 -9.07 -10.56 -21.36
CA TYR A 78 -9.54 -9.42 -22.16
C TYR A 78 -8.43 -8.76 -22.95
N ALA A 79 -7.29 -9.42 -23.07
CA ALA A 79 -6.18 -8.99 -23.92
C ALA A 79 -6.48 -9.16 -25.41
N GLY A 80 -7.59 -9.80 -25.76
CA GLY A 80 -8.00 -10.15 -27.11
C GLY A 80 -8.13 -8.98 -28.06
N ASP A 81 -7.88 -9.29 -29.34
CA ASP A 81 -7.88 -8.49 -30.54
C ASP A 81 -6.70 -7.51 -30.66
N ASN A 82 -5.76 -7.91 -31.53
CA ASN A 82 -4.59 -7.14 -31.95
C ASN A 82 -4.91 -5.70 -32.47
N GLU A 83 -6.18 -5.37 -32.65
CA GLU A 83 -6.62 -4.05 -33.14
C GLU A 83 -6.34 -2.91 -32.16
N ASN A 84 -6.21 -3.20 -30.84
CA ASN A 84 -5.99 -2.18 -29.82
C ASN A 84 -4.54 -2.10 -29.28
N GLY A 85 -3.58 -2.80 -29.88
CA GLY A 85 -2.13 -2.74 -29.58
C GLY A 85 -1.76 -3.30 -28.19
N GLY A 86 -0.85 -4.26 -28.12
CA GLY A 86 -0.28 -4.79 -26.88
C GLY A 86 -0.85 -6.14 -26.40
N GLY A 87 -1.45 -6.96 -27.28
CA GLY A 87 -2.22 -8.16 -26.95
C GLY A 87 -1.56 -9.18 -26.02
N GLU A 88 -0.37 -9.69 -26.34
CA GLU A 88 0.25 -10.81 -25.62
C GLU A 88 0.80 -10.46 -24.22
N ASN A 89 1.09 -9.18 -23.94
CA ASN A 89 1.69 -8.74 -22.67
C ASN A 89 0.67 -8.14 -21.67
N ARG A 90 -0.60 -8.04 -22.07
CA ARG A 90 -1.67 -7.57 -21.19
C ARG A 90 -1.96 -8.65 -20.16
N ARG A 91 -1.87 -8.30 -18.90
CA ARG A 91 -2.26 -9.14 -17.77
C ARG A 91 -2.32 -8.29 -16.52
N TRP A 92 -3.03 -8.76 -15.53
CA TRP A 92 -2.93 -8.22 -14.19
C TRP A 92 -1.80 -8.94 -13.44
N ASP A 93 -0.74 -8.24 -13.14
CA ASP A 93 0.43 -8.78 -12.45
C ASP A 93 0.81 -7.82 -11.32
N THR A 94 0.57 -8.27 -10.10
CA THR A 94 0.73 -7.44 -8.90
C THR A 94 2.18 -7.00 -8.68
N SER A 95 3.18 -7.82 -9.03
CA SER A 95 4.59 -7.43 -8.88
C SER A 95 4.95 -6.26 -9.77
N ARG A 96 4.56 -6.29 -11.05
CA ARG A 96 4.86 -5.19 -11.97
C ARG A 96 4.03 -3.94 -11.67
N ASN A 97 2.77 -4.11 -11.22
CA ASN A 97 1.94 -2.99 -10.78
C ASN A 97 2.55 -2.31 -9.55
N ALA A 98 3.08 -3.09 -8.60
CA ALA A 98 3.80 -2.56 -7.45
C ALA A 98 5.08 -1.80 -7.83
N ALA A 99 5.84 -2.30 -8.79
CA ALA A 99 7.03 -1.60 -9.31
C ALA A 99 6.65 -0.29 -10.01
N LEU A 100 5.56 -0.27 -10.78
CA LEU A 100 5.04 0.96 -11.39
C LEU A 100 4.56 1.96 -10.35
N SER A 101 3.82 1.50 -9.36
CA SER A 101 3.33 2.33 -8.25
C SER A 101 4.46 2.93 -7.41
N GLU A 102 5.58 2.20 -7.23
CA GLU A 102 6.78 2.72 -6.57
C GLU A 102 7.40 3.86 -7.39
N ILE A 103 7.52 3.70 -8.71
CA ILE A 103 7.99 4.76 -9.61
C ILE A 103 7.07 5.98 -9.52
N PHE A 104 5.76 5.81 -9.57
CA PHE A 104 4.84 6.93 -9.44
C PHE A 104 4.96 7.65 -8.09
N GLY A 105 5.03 6.91 -6.99
CA GLY A 105 5.26 7.48 -5.66
C GLY A 105 6.58 8.27 -5.57
N PHE A 106 7.62 7.77 -6.24
CA PHE A 106 8.93 8.40 -6.31
C PHE A 106 8.88 9.78 -6.99
N TYR A 107 8.02 9.99 -8.00
CA TYR A 107 7.93 11.26 -8.73
C TYR A 107 6.78 12.16 -8.30
N GLY A 108 5.69 11.62 -7.76
CA GLY A 108 4.59 12.44 -7.27
C GLY A 108 3.31 11.68 -6.99
N LEU A 109 2.66 11.96 -5.87
CA LEU A 109 1.48 11.24 -5.42
C LEU A 109 0.30 11.31 -6.42
N ALA A 110 0.16 12.39 -7.18
CA ALA A 110 -0.95 12.56 -8.13
C ALA A 110 -0.94 11.50 -9.24
N TYR A 111 0.23 11.10 -9.71
CA TYR A 111 0.40 10.07 -10.73
C TYR A 111 0.06 8.69 -10.20
N TRP A 112 0.57 8.38 -9.00
CA TRP A 112 0.19 7.20 -8.24
C TRP A 112 -1.32 7.15 -7.97
N TYR A 113 -1.90 8.28 -7.58
CA TYR A 113 -3.33 8.36 -7.23
C TYR A 113 -4.23 8.09 -8.43
N ALA A 114 -3.88 8.59 -9.62
CA ALA A 114 -4.62 8.33 -10.86
C ALA A 114 -4.62 6.82 -11.21
N GLU A 115 -3.49 6.12 -11.01
CA GLU A 115 -3.40 4.67 -11.17
C GLU A 115 -4.21 3.94 -10.10
N GLN A 116 -3.97 4.24 -8.82
CA GLN A 116 -4.59 3.55 -7.69
C GLN A 116 -6.11 3.59 -7.77
N VAL A 117 -6.68 4.75 -8.05
CA VAL A 117 -8.14 4.88 -8.17
C VAL A 117 -8.67 4.18 -9.41
N THR A 118 -7.88 4.14 -10.50
CA THR A 118 -8.24 3.32 -11.67
C THR A 118 -8.29 1.83 -11.31
N ILE A 119 -7.33 1.33 -10.54
CA ILE A 119 -7.34 -0.05 -10.00
C ILE A 119 -8.61 -0.32 -9.19
N LEU A 120 -8.97 0.60 -8.29
CA LEU A 120 -10.19 0.47 -7.49
C LEU A 120 -11.46 0.49 -8.36
N GLY A 121 -11.53 1.38 -9.34
CA GLY A 121 -12.67 1.45 -10.27
C GLY A 121 -12.83 0.19 -11.11
N LEU A 122 -11.71 -0.45 -11.48
CA LEU A 122 -11.70 -1.70 -12.23
C LEU A 122 -12.11 -2.92 -11.40
N GLY A 123 -11.91 -2.90 -10.08
CA GLY A 123 -12.16 -4.05 -9.22
C GLY A 123 -13.56 -4.66 -9.39
N PRO A 124 -14.67 -3.90 -9.19
CA PRO A 124 -16.01 -4.43 -9.39
C PRO A 124 -16.29 -4.86 -10.83
N ILE A 125 -15.65 -4.21 -11.82
CA ILE A 125 -15.82 -4.55 -13.24
C ILE A 125 -15.20 -5.92 -13.53
N TRP A 126 -13.91 -6.12 -13.17
CA TRP A 126 -13.20 -7.38 -13.45
C TRP A 126 -13.77 -8.57 -12.68
N MET A 127 -14.39 -8.36 -11.51
CA MET A 127 -15.06 -9.42 -10.73
C MET A 127 -16.49 -9.71 -11.20
N SER A 128 -17.09 -8.87 -12.05
CA SER A 128 -18.47 -9.06 -12.51
C SER A 128 -18.59 -10.18 -13.55
N GLU A 129 -19.83 -10.58 -13.84
CA GLU A 129 -20.18 -11.41 -15.00
C GLU A 129 -20.56 -10.55 -16.23
N ASN A 130 -20.48 -9.23 -16.12
CA ASN A 130 -20.86 -8.31 -17.17
C ASN A 130 -19.76 -8.16 -18.23
N GLU A 131 -19.83 -9.00 -19.26
CA GLU A 131 -18.84 -9.06 -20.35
C GLU A 131 -18.78 -7.78 -21.19
N GLU A 132 -19.90 -7.04 -21.30
CA GLU A 132 -19.92 -5.77 -22.02
C GLU A 132 -19.15 -4.70 -21.23
N ALA A 133 -19.38 -4.58 -19.93
CA ALA A 133 -18.64 -3.67 -19.07
C ALA A 133 -17.13 -3.96 -19.07
N LYS A 134 -16.74 -5.23 -19.04
CA LYS A 134 -15.31 -5.64 -19.10
C LYS A 134 -14.67 -5.23 -20.43
N ARG A 135 -15.31 -5.49 -21.58
CA ARG A 135 -14.79 -5.05 -22.90
C ARG A 135 -14.70 -3.54 -22.99
N LYS A 136 -15.72 -2.82 -22.50
CA LYS A 136 -15.72 -1.35 -22.45
C LYS A 136 -14.57 -0.81 -21.58
N ALA A 137 -14.29 -1.43 -20.42
CA ALA A 137 -13.17 -1.07 -19.56
C ALA A 137 -11.82 -1.29 -20.26
N ALA A 138 -11.61 -2.45 -20.90
CA ALA A 138 -10.40 -2.74 -21.67
C ALA A 138 -10.18 -1.72 -22.81
N ALA A 139 -11.23 -1.34 -23.54
CA ALA A 139 -11.18 -0.32 -24.59
C ALA A 139 -10.82 1.07 -24.01
N GLN A 140 -11.40 1.47 -22.90
CA GLN A 140 -11.08 2.75 -22.26
C GLN A 140 -9.65 2.80 -21.74
N LEU A 141 -9.13 1.72 -21.15
CA LEU A 141 -7.71 1.63 -20.75
C LEU A 141 -6.79 1.75 -21.95
N ALA A 142 -7.15 1.15 -23.10
CA ALA A 142 -6.39 1.25 -24.34
C ALA A 142 -6.38 2.68 -24.91
N ASP A 143 -7.38 3.49 -24.60
CA ASP A 143 -7.48 4.92 -24.96
C ASP A 143 -6.87 5.86 -23.90
N GLY A 144 -6.21 5.34 -22.86
CA GLY A 144 -5.60 6.12 -21.78
C GLY A 144 -6.61 6.62 -20.74
N GLY A 145 -7.82 6.07 -20.75
CA GLY A 145 -8.86 6.43 -19.78
C GLY A 145 -8.55 5.95 -18.36
N VAL A 146 -9.05 6.69 -17.38
CA VAL A 146 -9.02 6.35 -15.96
C VAL A 146 -10.41 5.91 -15.50
N MET A 147 -10.45 5.17 -14.40
CA MET A 147 -11.66 4.70 -13.74
C MET A 147 -11.81 5.35 -12.37
N ALA A 148 -13.00 5.27 -11.79
CA ALA A 148 -13.29 5.77 -10.45
C ALA A 148 -14.10 4.75 -9.64
N PHE A 149 -13.98 4.86 -8.30
CA PHE A 149 -14.61 3.96 -7.35
C PHE A 149 -15.55 4.72 -6.42
N GLY A 150 -16.83 4.71 -6.76
CA GLY A 150 -17.90 5.43 -6.06
C GLY A 150 -18.45 4.65 -4.86
N LEU A 151 -17.62 4.43 -3.82
CA LEU A 151 -18.02 3.70 -2.61
C LEU A 151 -18.47 4.66 -1.51
N SER A 152 -17.59 5.55 -1.06
CA SER A 152 -17.78 6.37 0.13
C SER A 152 -18.78 7.53 -0.08
N GLU A 153 -19.39 7.94 1.02
CA GLU A 153 -20.34 9.05 1.10
C GLU A 153 -19.98 9.94 2.29
N ARG A 154 -20.51 11.16 2.35
CA ARG A 154 -20.21 12.09 3.46
C ARG A 154 -20.60 11.53 4.82
N ALA A 155 -21.70 10.79 4.90
CA ALA A 155 -22.20 10.16 6.12
C ALA A 155 -21.63 8.75 6.34
N HIS A 156 -21.09 8.10 5.29
CA HIS A 156 -20.69 6.69 5.28
C HIS A 156 -19.26 6.53 4.75
N GLY A 157 -18.32 6.33 5.66
CA GLY A 157 -16.91 6.11 5.34
C GLY A 157 -16.48 4.66 5.57
N ALA A 158 -16.14 4.31 6.82
CA ALA A 158 -15.71 2.96 7.18
C ALA A 158 -16.89 1.97 7.38
N ASP A 159 -18.11 2.47 7.52
CA ASP A 159 -19.34 1.69 7.67
C ASP A 159 -19.93 1.31 6.30
N VAL A 160 -19.14 0.58 5.52
CA VAL A 160 -19.46 0.18 4.13
C VAL A 160 -20.76 -0.62 3.96
N TYR A 161 -21.45 -0.98 5.05
CA TYR A 161 -22.79 -1.57 5.06
C TYR A 161 -23.91 -0.55 4.78
N SER A 162 -23.61 0.74 4.92
CA SER A 162 -24.56 1.82 4.75
C SER A 162 -24.30 2.57 3.46
N THR A 163 -25.35 2.92 2.72
CA THR A 163 -25.27 3.78 1.53
C THR A 163 -26.58 4.49 1.31
N ASP A 164 -26.50 5.78 1.00
CA ASP A 164 -27.61 6.67 0.62
C ASP A 164 -27.75 6.80 -0.90
N MET A 165 -26.92 6.11 -1.69
CA MET A 165 -27.10 5.99 -3.14
C MET A 165 -28.22 4.99 -3.43
N LEU A 166 -29.38 5.49 -3.84
CA LEU A 166 -30.60 4.71 -4.00
C LEU A 166 -30.93 4.46 -5.48
N LEU A 167 -31.25 3.21 -5.81
CA LEU A 167 -31.74 2.78 -7.12
C LEU A 167 -33.23 2.42 -7.00
N THR A 168 -34.07 3.20 -7.63
CA THR A 168 -35.53 2.95 -7.68
C THR A 168 -35.87 2.31 -9.01
N PRO A 169 -36.59 1.15 -9.03
CA PRO A 169 -37.05 0.54 -10.26
C PRO A 169 -37.88 1.52 -11.11
N ASP A 170 -37.63 1.54 -12.40
CA ASP A 170 -38.43 2.35 -13.36
C ASP A 170 -39.49 1.49 -14.09
N SER A 171 -40.27 2.14 -14.96
CA SER A 171 -41.34 1.45 -15.72
C SER A 171 -40.84 0.68 -16.95
N GLU A 172 -39.53 0.81 -17.28
CA GLU A 172 -38.92 0.21 -18.47
C GLU A 172 -38.10 -1.04 -18.14
N GLY A 173 -38.04 -1.38 -16.85
CA GLY A 173 -37.30 -2.57 -16.33
C GLY A 173 -35.88 -2.28 -15.89
N GLY A 174 -35.45 -1.01 -15.90
CA GLY A 174 -34.20 -0.52 -15.35
C GLY A 174 -34.38 0.12 -13.99
N PHE A 175 -33.47 1.05 -13.65
CA PHE A 175 -33.50 1.80 -12.41
C PHE A 175 -33.19 3.28 -12.66
N THR A 176 -33.65 4.11 -11.73
CA THR A 176 -33.22 5.50 -11.60
C THR A 176 -32.37 5.64 -10.34
N ALA A 177 -31.11 6.03 -10.51
CA ALA A 177 -30.19 6.23 -9.40
C ALA A 177 -30.18 7.69 -8.92
N ASN A 178 -30.25 7.89 -7.60
CA ASN A 178 -30.20 9.18 -6.94
C ASN A 178 -29.32 9.08 -5.69
N GLY A 179 -28.40 10.04 -5.51
CA GLY A 179 -27.53 10.10 -4.33
C GLY A 179 -26.23 10.84 -4.60
N THR A 180 -25.43 11.01 -3.55
CA THR A 180 -24.17 11.76 -3.61
C THR A 180 -23.02 10.91 -3.08
N LYS A 181 -21.92 10.85 -3.84
CA LYS A 181 -20.67 10.20 -3.45
C LYS A 181 -19.64 11.25 -3.08
N TYR A 182 -18.75 10.88 -2.12
CA TYR A 182 -17.79 11.79 -1.50
C TYR A 182 -16.43 11.14 -1.37
N TYR A 183 -15.34 11.87 -1.60
CA TYR A 183 -13.97 11.38 -1.68
C TYR A 183 -13.72 10.41 -2.85
N ILE A 184 -14.21 10.76 -4.04
CA ILE A 184 -14.10 9.90 -5.22
C ILE A 184 -12.98 10.42 -6.13
N GLY A 185 -11.85 9.74 -6.11
CA GLY A 185 -10.74 10.04 -7.02
C GLY A 185 -11.12 9.82 -8.48
N ASN A 186 -10.51 10.58 -9.39
CA ASN A 186 -10.74 10.54 -10.84
C ASN A 186 -12.20 10.82 -11.28
N GLY A 187 -13.11 11.14 -10.37
CA GLY A 187 -14.53 11.33 -10.68
C GLY A 187 -14.82 12.54 -11.57
N ASN A 188 -13.83 13.38 -11.87
CA ASN A 188 -13.90 14.47 -12.82
C ASN A 188 -13.90 14.02 -14.29
N VAL A 189 -13.25 12.88 -14.62
CA VAL A 189 -13.01 12.46 -16.01
C VAL A 189 -13.22 10.98 -16.27
N ALA A 190 -13.47 10.17 -15.24
CA ALA A 190 -13.61 8.73 -15.38
C ALA A 190 -14.80 8.36 -16.28
N GLY A 191 -14.53 7.71 -17.40
CA GLY A 191 -15.57 7.23 -18.30
C GLY A 191 -16.35 6.03 -17.77
N MET A 192 -15.83 5.37 -16.71
CA MET A 192 -16.52 4.34 -15.95
C MET A 192 -16.26 4.56 -14.46
N VAL A 193 -17.32 4.86 -13.72
CA VAL A 193 -17.34 4.99 -12.27
C VAL A 193 -18.09 3.81 -11.70
N SER A 194 -17.42 2.91 -10.99
CA SER A 194 -18.06 1.79 -10.29
C SER A 194 -18.75 2.32 -9.03
N VAL A 195 -20.06 2.40 -9.02
CA VAL A 195 -20.86 3.01 -7.96
C VAL A 195 -21.55 1.94 -7.11
N PHE A 196 -21.32 1.98 -5.79
CA PHE A 196 -22.03 1.15 -4.82
C PHE A 196 -23.30 1.84 -4.35
N GLY A 197 -24.41 1.14 -4.34
CA GLY A 197 -25.71 1.64 -3.91
C GLY A 197 -26.62 0.53 -3.41
N ARG A 198 -27.89 0.86 -3.21
CA ARG A 198 -28.92 -0.11 -2.83
C ARG A 198 -30.25 0.16 -3.53
N ARG A 199 -30.96 -0.90 -3.80
CA ARG A 199 -32.32 -0.87 -4.34
C ARG A 199 -33.31 -0.44 -3.27
N THR A 200 -34.34 0.32 -3.68
CA THR A 200 -35.41 0.79 -2.78
C THR A 200 -36.53 -0.23 -2.59
N ASP A 201 -36.60 -1.23 -3.45
CA ASP A 201 -37.66 -2.26 -3.48
C ASP A 201 -37.24 -3.58 -2.80
N VAL A 202 -35.97 -3.68 -2.28
CA VAL A 202 -35.43 -4.88 -1.64
C VAL A 202 -34.73 -4.50 -0.34
N ASP A 203 -35.13 -5.15 0.76
CA ASP A 203 -34.57 -4.92 2.08
C ASP A 203 -33.31 -5.75 2.34
N GLY A 204 -32.48 -5.25 3.26
CA GLY A 204 -31.30 -5.97 3.76
C GLY A 204 -30.17 -6.11 2.73
N PRO A 205 -29.30 -7.10 2.91
CA PRO A 205 -28.12 -7.31 2.05
C PRO A 205 -28.46 -7.65 0.59
N GLU A 206 -29.63 -8.21 0.33
CA GLU A 206 -30.10 -8.51 -1.04
C GLU A 206 -30.37 -7.24 -1.86
N GLY A 207 -30.55 -6.11 -1.20
CA GLY A 207 -30.76 -4.82 -1.85
C GLY A 207 -29.47 -4.15 -2.35
N TYR A 208 -28.27 -4.63 -2.01
CA TYR A 208 -27.03 -4.02 -2.50
C TYR A 208 -26.85 -4.19 -4.01
N VAL A 209 -26.24 -3.19 -4.62
CA VAL A 209 -25.96 -3.19 -6.06
C VAL A 209 -24.64 -2.45 -6.35
N PHE A 210 -23.88 -2.97 -7.29
CA PHE A 210 -22.81 -2.24 -7.96
C PHE A 210 -23.19 -2.01 -9.41
N PHE A 211 -23.03 -0.79 -9.89
CA PHE A 211 -23.33 -0.41 -11.27
C PHE A 211 -22.27 0.57 -11.82
N VAL A 212 -22.22 0.73 -13.12
CA VAL A 212 -21.33 1.68 -13.80
C VAL A 212 -22.07 2.97 -14.09
N ALA A 213 -21.48 4.11 -13.70
CA ALA A 213 -21.88 5.43 -14.16
C ALA A 213 -20.78 6.04 -15.06
N ASP A 214 -21.16 6.89 -16.00
CA ASP A 214 -20.24 7.65 -16.87
C ASP A 214 -20.25 9.11 -16.43
N SER A 215 -19.09 9.65 -16.03
CA SER A 215 -18.97 11.03 -15.55
C SER A 215 -19.26 12.09 -16.62
N ARG A 216 -19.33 11.69 -17.88
CA ARG A 216 -19.60 12.60 -19.03
C ARG A 216 -21.09 12.78 -19.32
N ARG A 217 -21.95 12.00 -18.67
CA ARG A 217 -23.40 12.12 -18.86
C ARG A 217 -23.96 13.36 -18.16
N PRO A 218 -25.01 14.00 -18.69
CA PRO A 218 -25.58 15.23 -18.12
C PRO A 218 -26.26 15.02 -16.75
N ASP A 219 -26.65 13.80 -16.42
CA ASP A 219 -27.28 13.39 -15.15
C ASP A 219 -26.24 12.94 -14.09
N TYR A 220 -24.94 13.02 -14.41
CA TYR A 220 -23.83 12.96 -13.48
C TYR A 220 -23.35 14.40 -13.20
N HIS A 221 -23.50 14.84 -11.97
CA HIS A 221 -23.17 16.23 -11.58
C HIS A 221 -21.90 16.25 -10.74
N LEU A 222 -20.80 16.66 -11.35
CA LEU A 222 -19.56 16.96 -10.61
C LEU A 222 -19.78 18.22 -9.78
N ILE A 223 -19.64 18.10 -8.44
CA ILE A 223 -19.93 19.19 -7.50
C ILE A 223 -18.64 19.94 -7.16
N ASP A 224 -17.60 19.23 -6.70
CA ASP A 224 -16.42 19.85 -6.12
C ASP A 224 -15.21 18.91 -6.18
N ASN A 225 -13.99 19.50 -6.17
CA ASN A 225 -12.75 18.83 -5.76
C ASN A 225 -12.52 19.14 -4.29
N VAL A 226 -12.64 18.14 -3.43
CA VAL A 226 -12.66 18.33 -1.97
C VAL A 226 -11.26 18.37 -1.33
N THR A 227 -10.20 18.16 -2.13
CA THR A 227 -8.82 18.20 -1.66
C THR A 227 -8.02 19.31 -2.31
N HIS A 228 -6.93 19.70 -1.67
CA HIS A 228 -5.96 20.63 -2.22
C HIS A 228 -4.78 19.86 -2.81
N GLY A 229 -4.32 20.26 -4.00
CA GLY A 229 -3.22 19.62 -4.71
C GLY A 229 -3.60 19.11 -6.09
N GLN A 230 -2.67 18.46 -6.76
CA GLN A 230 -2.81 18.01 -8.15
C GLN A 230 -3.80 16.85 -8.32
N MET A 231 -4.01 16.01 -7.28
CA MET A 231 -5.00 14.94 -7.31
C MET A 231 -6.41 15.50 -7.38
N TYR A 232 -7.27 14.87 -8.18
CA TYR A 232 -8.69 15.20 -8.21
C TYR A 232 -9.49 14.20 -7.38
N VAL A 233 -10.02 14.67 -6.27
CA VAL A 233 -10.85 13.90 -5.33
C VAL A 233 -12.23 14.55 -5.28
N SER A 234 -13.18 13.98 -5.99
CA SER A 234 -14.46 14.61 -6.25
C SER A 234 -15.53 14.33 -5.19
N THR A 235 -16.47 15.26 -5.12
CA THR A 235 -17.86 15.00 -4.75
C THR A 235 -18.68 15.04 -6.03
N PHE A 236 -19.54 14.05 -6.23
CA PHE A 236 -20.52 14.08 -7.32
C PHE A 236 -21.88 13.57 -6.87
N SER A 237 -22.94 14.01 -7.53
CA SER A 237 -24.29 13.45 -7.40
C SER A 237 -24.77 12.81 -8.69
N LEU A 238 -25.61 11.80 -8.54
CA LEU A 238 -26.47 11.28 -9.60
C LEU A 238 -27.89 11.79 -9.35
N GLU A 239 -28.51 12.38 -10.38
CA GLU A 239 -29.85 12.95 -10.27
C GLU A 239 -30.74 12.40 -11.39
N ASN A 240 -31.64 11.50 -11.02
CA ASN A 240 -32.45 10.74 -11.96
C ASN A 240 -31.60 10.01 -13.02
N TYR A 241 -30.43 9.52 -12.60
CA TYR A 241 -29.49 8.85 -13.49
C TYR A 241 -30.08 7.49 -13.92
N ALA A 242 -30.31 7.32 -15.22
CA ALA A 242 -30.84 6.06 -15.76
C ALA A 242 -29.76 4.96 -15.72
N VAL A 243 -30.09 3.84 -15.09
CA VAL A 243 -29.25 2.63 -14.96
C VAL A 243 -30.01 1.48 -15.62
N THR A 244 -29.40 0.88 -16.62
CA THR A 244 -29.93 -0.30 -17.33
C THR A 244 -29.30 -1.58 -16.83
N ASP A 245 -29.85 -2.73 -17.21
CA ASP A 245 -29.25 -4.03 -16.90
C ASP A 245 -27.80 -4.15 -17.42
N ALA A 246 -27.47 -3.48 -18.52
CA ALA A 246 -26.12 -3.44 -19.09
C ALA A 246 -25.12 -2.66 -18.20
N ASP A 247 -25.59 -1.83 -17.29
CA ASP A 247 -24.74 -1.07 -16.36
C ASP A 247 -24.54 -1.81 -15.03
N ILE A 248 -25.36 -2.83 -14.73
CA ILE A 248 -25.26 -3.58 -13.47
C ILE A 248 -24.04 -4.51 -13.49
N LEU A 249 -23.21 -4.42 -12.46
CA LEU A 249 -22.04 -5.27 -12.25
C LEU A 249 -22.33 -6.41 -11.28
N HIS A 250 -22.92 -6.09 -10.13
CA HIS A 250 -23.21 -7.05 -9.06
C HIS A 250 -24.51 -6.67 -8.35
N THR A 251 -25.19 -7.68 -7.80
CA THR A 251 -26.39 -7.50 -6.96
C THR A 251 -26.27 -8.30 -5.67
N GLY A 252 -27.01 -7.88 -4.65
CA GLY A 252 -27.08 -8.59 -3.36
C GLY A 252 -25.74 -8.69 -2.62
N PRO A 253 -25.52 -9.79 -1.90
CA PRO A 253 -24.26 -10.02 -1.15
C PRO A 253 -23.00 -10.00 -2.03
N GLN A 254 -23.10 -10.29 -3.33
CA GLN A 254 -22.00 -10.23 -4.28
C GLN A 254 -21.51 -8.78 -4.50
N ALA A 255 -22.42 -7.80 -4.51
CA ALA A 255 -22.03 -6.39 -4.61
C ALA A 255 -21.20 -5.95 -3.41
N PHE A 256 -21.57 -6.37 -2.20
CA PHE A 256 -20.80 -6.10 -0.99
C PHE A 256 -19.45 -6.83 -0.99
N ALA A 257 -19.41 -8.08 -1.43
CA ALA A 257 -18.17 -8.84 -1.56
C ALA A 257 -17.21 -8.18 -2.57
N ALA A 258 -17.72 -7.69 -3.70
CA ALA A 258 -16.92 -6.96 -4.69
C ALA A 258 -16.30 -5.69 -4.10
N ALA A 259 -17.02 -4.93 -3.26
CA ALA A 259 -16.47 -3.76 -2.58
C ALA A 259 -15.27 -4.14 -1.70
N LEU A 260 -15.40 -5.15 -0.85
CA LEU A 260 -14.33 -5.58 0.07
C LEU A 260 -13.13 -6.17 -0.67
N ASN A 261 -13.37 -7.00 -1.70
CA ASN A 261 -12.30 -7.60 -2.50
C ASN A 261 -11.53 -6.54 -3.28
N THR A 262 -12.20 -5.53 -3.84
CA THR A 262 -11.57 -4.39 -4.52
C THR A 262 -10.58 -3.68 -3.62
N VAL A 263 -10.98 -3.34 -2.39
CA VAL A 263 -10.09 -2.70 -1.41
C VAL A 263 -8.91 -3.61 -1.06
N ASN A 264 -9.12 -4.92 -0.97
CA ASN A 264 -8.03 -5.87 -0.71
C ASN A 264 -7.02 -5.94 -1.87
N ILE A 265 -7.46 -5.84 -3.11
CA ILE A 265 -6.58 -5.86 -4.29
C ILE A 265 -5.72 -4.58 -4.35
N GLY A 266 -6.27 -3.42 -4.00
CA GLY A 266 -5.56 -2.14 -4.07
C GLY A 266 -4.50 -1.91 -2.98
N LYS A 267 -4.54 -2.64 -1.85
CA LYS A 267 -3.71 -2.30 -0.67
C LYS A 267 -2.20 -2.35 -0.90
N PHE A 268 -1.69 -3.25 -1.72
CA PHE A 268 -0.26 -3.37 -1.97
C PHE A 268 0.31 -2.15 -2.73
N ASN A 269 -0.50 -1.45 -3.54
CA ASN A 269 -0.06 -0.24 -4.22
C ASN A 269 0.18 0.91 -3.24
N LEU A 270 -0.59 1.00 -2.13
CA LEU A 270 -0.38 2.00 -1.09
C LEU A 270 1.02 1.87 -0.46
N CYS A 271 1.48 0.64 -0.20
CA CYS A 271 2.83 0.44 0.34
C CYS A 271 3.90 0.82 -0.69
N SER A 272 3.75 0.44 -1.94
CA SER A 272 4.73 0.73 -3.00
C SER A 272 4.85 2.23 -3.26
N GLY A 273 3.71 2.95 -3.37
CA GLY A 273 3.72 4.40 -3.47
C GLY A 273 4.38 5.08 -2.26
N SER A 274 4.13 4.58 -1.03
CA SER A 274 4.79 5.08 0.19
C SER A 274 6.30 4.87 0.17
N VAL A 275 6.75 3.70 -0.31
CA VAL A 275 8.19 3.38 -0.44
C VAL A 275 8.85 4.36 -1.43
N GLY A 276 8.30 4.53 -2.63
CA GLY A 276 8.85 5.46 -3.62
C GLY A 276 8.98 6.89 -3.10
N MET A 277 7.96 7.38 -2.37
CA MET A 277 8.00 8.74 -1.78
C MET A 277 9.15 8.90 -0.78
N VAL A 278 9.35 7.96 0.12
CA VAL A 278 10.41 8.08 1.15
C VAL A 278 11.80 7.84 0.57
N GLU A 279 11.94 7.03 -0.48
CA GLU A 279 13.21 6.83 -1.18
C GLU A 279 13.71 8.12 -1.84
N HIS A 280 12.85 8.82 -2.59
CA HIS A 280 13.24 10.10 -3.19
C HIS A 280 13.58 11.14 -2.12
N SER A 281 12.74 11.22 -1.07
CA SER A 281 12.99 12.15 0.04
C SER A 281 14.30 11.85 0.76
N PHE A 282 14.70 10.57 0.84
CA PHE A 282 15.97 10.16 1.42
C PHE A 282 17.17 10.66 0.62
N TYR A 283 17.13 10.55 -0.73
CA TYR A 283 18.17 11.11 -1.59
C TYR A 283 18.33 12.63 -1.42
N GLU A 284 17.24 13.38 -1.44
CA GLU A 284 17.31 14.82 -1.22
C GLU A 284 17.84 15.18 0.18
N ALA A 285 17.42 14.46 1.22
CA ALA A 285 17.82 14.73 2.59
C ALA A 285 19.30 14.45 2.84
N ILE A 286 19.81 13.29 2.40
CA ILE A 286 21.22 12.92 2.62
C ILE A 286 22.16 13.86 1.84
N THR A 287 21.85 14.13 0.57
CA THR A 287 22.66 15.03 -0.27
C THR A 287 22.67 16.44 0.32
N HIS A 288 21.50 16.95 0.78
CA HIS A 288 21.46 18.24 1.45
C HIS A 288 22.29 18.28 2.74
N ALA A 289 22.14 17.28 3.62
CA ALA A 289 22.83 17.25 4.91
C ALA A 289 24.34 17.11 4.76
N HIS A 290 24.81 16.31 3.81
CA HIS A 290 26.24 16.10 3.56
C HIS A 290 26.91 17.39 3.04
N ASN A 291 26.21 18.14 2.19
CA ASN A 291 26.74 19.38 1.58
C ASN A 291 26.50 20.64 2.42
N ARG A 292 25.75 20.54 3.51
CA ARG A 292 25.50 21.67 4.41
C ARG A 292 26.55 21.74 5.52
N ILE A 293 27.28 22.85 5.58
CA ILE A 293 28.32 23.09 6.59
C ILE A 293 27.76 23.95 7.75
N LEU A 294 27.83 23.43 8.97
CA LEU A 294 27.51 24.14 10.21
C LEU A 294 28.67 24.00 11.19
N TYR A 295 29.07 25.10 11.81
CA TYR A 295 30.20 25.17 12.74
C TYR A 295 31.51 24.64 12.15
N GLY A 296 31.68 24.70 10.82
CA GLY A 296 32.87 24.24 10.11
C GLY A 296 32.86 22.74 9.74
N HIS A 297 31.77 22.00 9.98
CA HIS A 297 31.62 20.59 9.70
C HIS A 297 30.36 20.30 8.87
N PRO A 298 30.35 19.25 8.03
CA PRO A 298 29.11 18.75 7.44
C PRO A 298 28.07 18.42 8.51
N VAL A 299 26.79 18.65 8.21
CA VAL A 299 25.70 18.32 9.15
C VAL A 299 25.67 16.81 9.46
N THR A 300 26.13 15.99 8.54
CA THR A 300 26.29 14.54 8.72
C THR A 300 27.35 14.11 9.73
N ASP A 301 28.20 15.05 10.22
CA ASP A 301 29.14 14.74 11.29
C ASP A 301 28.48 14.73 12.68
N PHE A 302 27.28 15.25 12.83
CA PHE A 302 26.57 15.26 14.10
C PHE A 302 25.94 13.89 14.39
N SER A 303 26.20 13.32 15.55
CA SER A 303 25.76 11.96 15.93
C SER A 303 24.25 11.77 15.90
N HIS A 304 23.46 12.77 16.28
CA HIS A 304 22.00 12.71 16.22
C HIS A 304 21.48 12.69 14.77
N VAL A 305 22.16 13.39 13.86
CA VAL A 305 21.84 13.36 12.42
C VAL A 305 22.14 11.99 11.83
N GLN A 306 23.32 11.41 12.16
CA GLN A 306 23.65 10.05 11.76
C GLN A 306 22.62 9.05 12.30
N GLY A 307 22.21 9.20 13.57
CA GLY A 307 21.17 8.38 14.17
C GLY A 307 19.85 8.41 13.42
N ASN A 308 19.37 9.61 13.05
CA ASN A 308 18.13 9.79 12.28
C ASN A 308 18.23 9.14 10.88
N PHE A 309 19.34 9.30 10.18
CA PHE A 309 19.53 8.69 8.87
C PHE A 309 19.62 7.15 8.94
N VAL A 310 20.39 6.62 9.89
CA VAL A 310 20.52 5.16 10.07
C VAL A 310 19.16 4.54 10.43
N GLU A 311 18.36 5.20 11.27
CA GLU A 311 17.01 4.75 11.58
C GLU A 311 16.08 4.85 10.37
N ALA A 312 16.07 5.97 9.65
CA ALA A 312 15.27 6.17 8.44
C ALA A 312 15.61 5.11 7.37
N PHE A 313 16.89 4.89 7.12
CA PHE A 313 17.38 3.91 6.17
C PHE A 313 16.93 2.48 6.52
N ALA A 314 17.10 2.07 7.79
CA ALA A 314 16.66 0.77 8.26
C ALA A 314 15.13 0.58 8.13
N ARG A 315 14.35 1.64 8.40
CA ARG A 315 12.89 1.60 8.23
C ARG A 315 12.48 1.49 6.76
N ILE A 316 13.09 2.25 5.85
CA ILE A 316 12.82 2.15 4.40
C ILE A 316 13.17 0.74 3.89
N ALA A 317 14.34 0.21 4.27
CA ALA A 317 14.73 -1.14 3.92
C ALA A 317 13.68 -2.16 4.40
N ALA A 318 13.23 -2.07 5.64
CA ALA A 318 12.21 -2.95 6.19
C ALA A 318 10.85 -2.81 5.48
N MET A 319 10.42 -1.58 5.12
CA MET A 319 9.21 -1.32 4.33
C MET A 319 9.28 -2.07 3.00
N LYS A 320 10.41 -1.96 2.29
CA LYS A 320 10.62 -2.62 1.01
C LYS A 320 10.64 -4.14 1.10
N LEU A 321 11.38 -4.68 2.08
CA LEU A 321 11.46 -6.12 2.32
C LEU A 321 10.09 -6.72 2.64
N PHE A 322 9.35 -6.09 3.56
CA PHE A 322 8.01 -6.55 3.90
C PHE A 322 7.06 -6.49 2.71
N SER A 323 7.06 -5.37 1.97
CA SER A 323 6.16 -5.16 0.83
C SER A 323 6.39 -6.21 -0.26
N ASN A 324 7.65 -6.44 -0.64
CA ASN A 324 8.00 -7.42 -1.66
C ASN A 324 7.57 -8.83 -1.24
N ARG A 325 7.83 -9.21 0.02
CA ARG A 325 7.44 -10.53 0.52
C ARG A 325 5.93 -10.69 0.61
N ALA A 326 5.21 -9.66 1.03
CA ALA A 326 3.75 -9.67 1.06
C ALA A 326 3.14 -9.83 -0.35
N ILE A 327 3.76 -9.24 -1.38
CA ILE A 327 3.38 -9.39 -2.79
C ILE A 327 3.60 -10.85 -3.25
N ASP A 328 4.72 -11.50 -2.87
CA ASP A 328 4.93 -12.91 -3.19
C ASP A 328 3.81 -13.79 -2.63
N TYR A 329 3.40 -13.55 -1.38
CA TYR A 329 2.27 -14.25 -0.77
C TYR A 329 0.95 -13.93 -1.46
N PHE A 330 0.74 -12.68 -1.84
CA PHE A 330 -0.45 -12.26 -2.57
C PHE A 330 -0.55 -13.00 -3.91
N ARG A 331 0.51 -12.97 -4.73
CA ARG A 331 0.57 -13.64 -6.03
C ARG A 331 0.53 -15.19 -5.95
N SER A 332 0.83 -15.75 -4.81
CA SER A 332 0.75 -17.19 -4.56
C SER A 332 -0.58 -17.64 -3.95
N ALA A 333 -1.53 -16.71 -3.81
CA ALA A 333 -2.82 -17.00 -3.20
C ALA A 333 -3.66 -17.99 -4.03
N SER A 334 -4.41 -18.82 -3.31
CA SER A 334 -5.35 -19.78 -3.87
C SER A 334 -6.49 -20.02 -2.88
N LEU A 335 -7.45 -20.87 -3.24
CA LEU A 335 -8.52 -21.29 -2.31
C LEU A 335 -7.95 -22.00 -1.06
N ASP A 336 -6.83 -22.70 -1.20
CA ASP A 336 -6.17 -23.45 -0.12
C ASP A 336 -5.16 -22.62 0.66
N ASP A 337 -4.60 -21.56 0.06
CA ASP A 337 -3.64 -20.66 0.68
C ASP A 337 -4.09 -19.20 0.61
N ARG A 338 -4.72 -18.75 1.68
CA ARG A 338 -5.20 -17.38 1.83
C ARG A 338 -4.44 -16.59 2.91
N ARG A 339 -3.17 -16.95 3.19
CA ARG A 339 -2.33 -16.26 4.19
C ARG A 339 -2.16 -14.77 3.89
N TYR A 340 -2.21 -14.38 2.63
CA TYR A 340 -2.16 -12.98 2.20
C TYR A 340 -3.20 -12.09 2.91
N LEU A 341 -4.32 -12.64 3.38
CA LEU A 341 -5.35 -11.88 4.09
C LEU A 341 -4.88 -11.33 5.45
N LEU A 342 -3.82 -11.89 6.04
CA LEU A 342 -3.12 -11.29 7.18
C LEU A 342 -2.15 -10.19 6.73
N PHE A 343 -1.38 -10.45 5.67
CA PHE A 343 -0.29 -9.55 5.27
C PHE A 343 -0.80 -8.30 4.55
N ASN A 344 -1.85 -8.43 3.76
CA ASN A 344 -2.39 -7.35 2.94
C ASN A 344 -2.88 -6.12 3.74
N PRO A 345 -3.66 -6.26 4.84
CA PRO A 345 -3.97 -5.12 5.71
C PRO A 345 -2.72 -4.44 6.29
N MET A 346 -1.63 -5.19 6.47
CA MET A 346 -0.38 -4.67 7.02
C MET A 346 0.46 -3.91 6.00
N THR A 347 0.40 -4.26 4.70
CA THR A 347 1.03 -3.44 3.65
C THR A 347 0.49 -2.02 3.71
N LYS A 348 -0.79 -1.87 3.99
CA LYS A 348 -1.42 -0.59 4.18
C LYS A 348 -1.10 0.03 5.55
N SER A 349 -1.47 -0.63 6.66
CA SER A 349 -1.38 -0.01 7.98
C SER A 349 0.05 0.16 8.49
N LYS A 350 0.89 -0.89 8.38
CA LYS A 350 2.26 -0.85 8.93
C LYS A 350 3.20 -0.09 8.02
N VAL A 351 3.23 -0.40 6.70
CA VAL A 351 4.20 0.19 5.79
C VAL A 351 3.96 1.69 5.60
N THR A 352 2.71 2.12 5.39
CA THR A 352 2.44 3.56 5.20
C THR A 352 2.67 4.38 6.48
N SER A 353 2.44 3.79 7.67
CA SER A 353 2.78 4.44 8.95
C SER A 353 4.30 4.52 9.17
N GLU A 354 5.08 3.55 8.69
CA GLU A 354 6.54 3.66 8.68
C GLU A 354 7.00 4.80 7.76
N GLY A 355 6.33 4.99 6.61
CA GLY A 355 6.59 6.12 5.72
C GLY A 355 6.46 7.49 6.43
N GLU A 356 5.41 7.69 7.24
CA GLU A 356 5.28 8.91 8.06
C GLU A 356 6.42 9.07 9.08
N LYS A 357 6.83 7.98 9.75
CA LYS A 357 7.96 8.02 10.70
C LYS A 357 9.27 8.37 9.99
N VAL A 358 9.53 7.77 8.83
CA VAL A 358 10.70 8.08 8.00
C VAL A 358 10.71 9.55 7.63
N MET A 359 9.61 10.09 7.13
CA MET A 359 9.53 11.51 6.76
C MET A 359 9.76 12.43 7.96
N THR A 360 9.28 12.07 9.15
CA THR A 360 9.55 12.83 10.38
C THR A 360 11.04 12.85 10.72
N LEU A 361 11.71 11.69 10.68
CA LEU A 361 13.17 11.59 10.92
C LEU A 361 13.97 12.42 9.91
N LEU A 362 13.59 12.35 8.63
CA LEU A 362 14.26 13.11 7.57
C LEU A 362 13.97 14.62 7.66
N LEU A 363 12.76 15.02 8.08
CA LEU A 363 12.42 16.43 8.29
C LEU A 363 13.27 17.07 9.38
N ASP A 364 13.56 16.36 10.47
CA ASP A 364 14.46 16.82 11.54
C ASP A 364 15.89 17.07 11.03
N VAL A 365 16.28 16.41 9.95
CA VAL A 365 17.61 16.55 9.34
C VAL A 365 17.66 17.62 8.26
N ILE A 366 16.70 17.58 7.31
CA ILE A 366 16.63 18.55 6.21
C ILE A 366 16.20 19.94 6.71
N ALA A 367 15.49 19.97 7.85
CA ALA A 367 15.03 21.16 8.56
C ALA A 367 14.18 22.09 7.66
N ALA A 368 14.40 23.40 7.75
CA ALA A 368 13.62 24.39 7.01
C ALA A 368 13.67 24.21 5.47
N LYS A 369 14.72 23.60 4.94
CA LYS A 369 14.83 23.26 3.51
C LYS A 369 13.69 22.36 3.05
N GLY A 370 13.22 21.44 3.91
CA GLY A 370 12.10 20.57 3.63
C GLY A 370 10.74 21.27 3.44
N TYR A 371 10.64 22.56 3.68
CA TYR A 371 9.45 23.38 3.41
C TYR A 371 9.58 24.26 2.17
N GLU A 372 10.72 24.24 1.49
CA GLU A 372 10.91 25.03 0.28
C GLU A 372 10.15 24.40 -0.89
N LYS A 373 9.32 25.18 -1.57
CA LYS A 373 8.52 24.75 -2.72
C LYS A 373 9.34 24.22 -3.91
N SER A 374 10.65 24.41 -3.89
CA SER A 374 11.60 23.91 -4.89
C SER A 374 12.14 22.52 -4.59
N THR A 375 11.70 21.87 -3.50
CA THR A 375 12.12 20.52 -3.11
C THR A 375 11.01 19.52 -3.35
N TYR A 376 11.37 18.31 -3.79
CA TYR A 376 10.44 17.17 -3.79
C TYR A 376 10.02 16.83 -2.36
N PHE A 377 10.93 16.97 -1.40
CA PHE A 377 10.66 16.69 0.00
C PHE A 377 9.43 17.45 0.53
N HIS A 378 9.26 18.71 0.17
CA HIS A 378 8.08 19.50 0.54
C HIS A 378 6.78 18.83 0.09
N GLN A 379 6.72 18.43 -1.19
CA GLN A 379 5.57 17.73 -1.76
C GLN A 379 5.31 16.39 -1.06
N ALA A 380 6.34 15.56 -0.94
CA ALA A 380 6.25 14.26 -0.30
C ALA A 380 5.81 14.37 1.17
N ASN A 381 6.37 15.31 1.93
CA ASN A 381 5.99 15.54 3.32
C ASN A 381 4.53 15.99 3.48
N HIS A 382 3.99 16.73 2.51
CA HIS A 382 2.58 17.11 2.52
C HIS A 382 1.67 15.89 2.32
N TYR A 383 2.03 14.97 1.43
CA TYR A 383 1.15 13.88 1.01
C TYR A 383 1.36 12.55 1.73
N ILE A 384 2.52 12.31 2.35
CA ILE A 384 2.81 11.01 2.98
C ILE A 384 1.74 10.61 4.00
N GLY A 385 1.22 11.59 4.73
CA GLY A 385 0.16 11.38 5.72
C GLY A 385 -1.21 10.99 5.16
N TRP A 386 -1.42 11.08 3.85
CA TRP A 386 -2.66 10.62 3.23
C TRP A 386 -2.73 9.11 3.17
N LEU A 387 -1.62 8.46 2.82
CA LEU A 387 -1.57 7.02 2.59
C LEU A 387 -2.06 6.17 3.79
N PRO A 388 -1.70 6.45 5.05
CA PRO A 388 -2.26 5.72 6.19
C PRO A 388 -3.77 5.95 6.42
N ARG A 389 -4.37 6.98 5.81
CA ARG A 389 -5.78 7.37 6.02
C ARG A 389 -6.71 6.98 4.88
N LEU A 390 -6.19 6.77 3.67
CA LEU A 390 -6.97 6.30 2.51
C LEU A 390 -7.36 4.82 2.66
N GLU A 391 -8.45 4.40 2.01
CA GLU A 391 -8.88 2.99 1.87
C GLU A 391 -8.98 2.23 3.20
N GLY A 392 -9.59 2.85 4.18
CA GLY A 392 -9.65 2.40 5.56
C GLY A 392 -8.45 2.88 6.38
N THR A 393 -8.70 3.43 7.55
CA THR A 393 -7.65 3.95 8.44
C THR A 393 -6.72 2.85 8.96
N VAL A 394 -5.60 3.24 9.57
CA VAL A 394 -4.70 2.31 10.27
C VAL A 394 -5.47 1.44 11.26
N HIS A 395 -6.37 2.04 12.04
CA HIS A 395 -7.17 1.34 13.06
C HIS A 395 -8.05 0.25 12.44
N VAL A 396 -8.73 0.53 11.33
CA VAL A 396 -9.54 -0.46 10.61
C VAL A 396 -8.68 -1.64 10.15
N ASN A 397 -7.51 -1.38 9.58
CA ASN A 397 -6.63 -2.44 9.08
C ASN A 397 -5.98 -3.25 10.22
N VAL A 398 -5.59 -2.61 11.33
CA VAL A 398 -5.08 -3.30 12.52
C VAL A 398 -6.16 -4.17 13.17
N SER A 399 -7.40 -3.69 13.25
CA SER A 399 -8.51 -4.51 13.77
C SER A 399 -8.78 -5.76 12.92
N GLN A 400 -8.59 -5.66 11.60
CA GLN A 400 -8.78 -6.79 10.68
C GLN A 400 -7.81 -7.95 10.91
N ILE A 401 -6.59 -7.69 11.39
CA ILE A 401 -5.57 -8.75 11.56
C ILE A 401 -5.74 -9.52 12.87
N LEU A 402 -6.40 -8.95 13.87
CA LEU A 402 -6.54 -9.57 15.21
C LEU A 402 -7.16 -10.97 15.17
N LYS A 403 -8.11 -11.20 14.28
CA LYS A 403 -8.78 -12.51 14.11
C LYS A 403 -7.84 -13.65 13.69
N PHE A 404 -6.68 -13.33 13.12
CA PHE A 404 -5.68 -14.31 12.69
C PHE A 404 -4.70 -14.70 13.80
N MET A 405 -4.55 -13.86 14.82
CA MET A 405 -3.56 -14.00 15.88
C MET A 405 -3.58 -15.37 16.59
N PRO A 406 -4.74 -15.96 16.95
CA PRO A 406 -4.77 -17.28 17.57
C PRO A 406 -4.18 -18.37 16.65
N ASN A 407 -4.56 -18.40 15.38
CA ASN A 407 -4.07 -19.40 14.44
C ASN A 407 -2.59 -19.19 14.10
N TYR A 408 -2.14 -17.95 14.02
CA TYR A 408 -0.75 -17.59 13.77
C TYR A 408 0.17 -18.09 14.88
N PHE A 409 -0.17 -17.89 16.14
CA PHE A 409 0.68 -18.26 17.27
C PHE A 409 0.55 -19.73 17.71
N PHE A 410 -0.65 -20.34 17.59
CA PHE A 410 -0.93 -21.60 18.27
C PHE A 410 -1.26 -22.76 17.34
N ASN A 411 -1.52 -22.50 16.06
CA ASN A 411 -1.98 -23.54 15.13
C ASN A 411 -1.15 -23.56 13.84
N PRO A 412 0.18 -23.75 13.91
CA PRO A 412 1.01 -23.79 12.72
C PRO A 412 0.63 -24.95 11.80
N THR A 413 0.85 -24.75 10.51
CA THR A 413 0.65 -25.77 9.48
C THR A 413 1.78 -25.70 8.47
N GLU A 414 2.08 -26.79 7.81
CA GLU A 414 3.08 -26.80 6.75
C GLU A 414 2.48 -26.27 5.45
N TYR A 415 3.24 -25.44 4.77
CA TYR A 415 2.97 -24.91 3.45
C TYR A 415 4.19 -25.12 2.54
N PRO A 416 3.99 -25.24 1.23
CA PRO A 416 5.10 -25.13 0.28
C PRO A 416 5.84 -23.80 0.46
N GLU A 417 7.13 -23.82 0.23
CA GLU A 417 7.90 -22.58 0.19
C GLU A 417 7.42 -21.71 -0.97
N ILE A 418 7.26 -20.43 -0.68
CA ILE A 418 6.93 -19.42 -1.68
C ILE A 418 8.22 -18.70 -2.06
N GLY A 419 8.64 -18.84 -3.31
CA GLY A 419 9.75 -18.07 -3.88
C GLY A 419 9.35 -16.64 -4.26
N THR A 420 10.29 -15.91 -4.84
CA THR A 420 10.01 -14.61 -5.47
C THR A 420 9.08 -14.78 -6.67
N ARG A 421 8.03 -13.97 -6.74
CA ARG A 421 6.99 -14.03 -7.76
C ARG A 421 7.04 -12.83 -8.72
N THR A 422 8.07 -12.82 -9.58
CA THR A 422 8.22 -11.85 -10.70
C THR A 422 7.90 -12.47 -12.06
N ASP A 423 7.37 -13.70 -12.05
CA ASP A 423 6.96 -14.44 -13.24
C ASP A 423 5.81 -13.72 -13.98
N ALA A 424 5.83 -13.77 -15.32
CA ALA A 424 4.88 -13.08 -16.19
C ALA A 424 3.54 -13.85 -16.28
N VAL A 425 2.80 -13.92 -15.17
CA VAL A 425 1.53 -14.65 -15.05
C VAL A 425 0.44 -13.69 -14.56
N ASP A 426 -0.78 -13.87 -15.07
CA ASP A 426 -1.96 -13.13 -14.62
C ASP A 426 -2.41 -13.58 -13.23
N ASP A 427 -2.70 -12.64 -12.34
CA ASP A 427 -3.18 -12.92 -10.98
C ASP A 427 -4.71 -13.13 -10.98
N ALA A 428 -5.20 -14.05 -11.81
CA ALA A 428 -6.63 -14.27 -12.08
C ALA A 428 -7.45 -14.61 -10.82
N PHE A 429 -6.83 -15.28 -9.83
CA PHE A 429 -7.48 -15.69 -8.59
C PHE A 429 -8.25 -14.55 -7.89
N PHE A 430 -7.72 -13.32 -7.93
CA PHE A 430 -8.35 -12.19 -7.23
C PHE A 430 -9.67 -11.74 -7.82
N TRP A 431 -9.92 -12.05 -9.07
CA TRP A 431 -11.16 -11.71 -9.78
C TRP A 431 -12.25 -12.77 -9.64
N GLU A 432 -11.89 -13.97 -9.14
CA GLU A 432 -12.74 -15.16 -9.09
C GLU A 432 -13.06 -15.63 -7.67
N GLN A 433 -12.45 -15.01 -6.63
CA GLN A 433 -12.53 -15.53 -5.26
C GLN A 433 -13.90 -15.41 -4.58
N GLY A 434 -14.83 -14.62 -5.11
CA GLY A 434 -16.16 -14.43 -4.51
C GLY A 434 -16.12 -13.87 -3.08
N PRO A 435 -17.18 -14.06 -2.28
CA PRO A 435 -17.26 -13.58 -0.92
C PRO A 435 -16.17 -14.19 -0.02
N VAL A 436 -15.42 -13.33 0.70
CA VAL A 436 -14.38 -13.78 1.63
C VAL A 436 -15.01 -14.33 2.90
N GLY A 437 -15.22 -15.66 2.92
CA GLY A 437 -15.71 -16.40 4.08
C GLY A 437 -14.62 -17.21 4.79
N GLY A 438 -14.91 -17.70 6.00
CA GLY A 438 -14.07 -18.68 6.70
C GLY A 438 -12.69 -18.17 7.12
N THR A 439 -12.50 -16.87 7.28
CA THR A 439 -11.21 -16.26 7.64
C THR A 439 -10.63 -16.77 8.96
N GLY A 440 -11.46 -17.13 9.94
CA GLY A 440 -11.02 -17.75 11.20
C GLY A 440 -10.45 -19.18 11.06
N LYS A 441 -10.55 -19.79 9.86
CA LYS A 441 -9.97 -21.12 9.58
C LYS A 441 -8.60 -21.04 8.91
N ILE A 442 -8.16 -19.86 8.51
CA ILE A 442 -6.87 -19.66 7.85
C ILE A 442 -5.75 -20.00 8.83
N ARG A 443 -4.83 -20.85 8.36
CA ARG A 443 -3.64 -21.27 9.10
C ARG A 443 -2.41 -20.54 8.57
N PHE A 444 -1.31 -20.62 9.30
CA PHE A 444 -0.04 -20.00 8.96
C PHE A 444 1.10 -21.00 9.12
N ALA A 445 2.21 -20.77 8.43
CA ALA A 445 3.44 -21.49 8.68
C ALA A 445 3.94 -21.20 10.11
N ASP A 446 4.87 -22.01 10.60
CA ASP A 446 5.49 -21.78 11.91
C ASP A 446 6.29 -20.46 11.87
N TRP A 447 5.76 -19.47 12.55
CA TRP A 447 6.30 -18.12 12.61
C TRP A 447 7.67 -18.05 13.30
N THR A 448 8.06 -19.07 14.09
CA THR A 448 9.32 -19.08 14.81
C THR A 448 10.52 -19.33 13.89
N LYS A 449 10.31 -20.12 12.83
CA LYS A 449 11.40 -20.56 11.93
C LYS A 449 12.23 -19.42 11.35
N PRO A 450 11.66 -18.36 10.76
CA PRO A 450 12.48 -17.24 10.24
C PRO A 450 13.31 -16.55 11.33
N TYR A 451 12.76 -16.42 12.54
CA TYR A 451 13.49 -15.83 13.65
C TYR A 451 14.66 -16.71 14.12
N GLU A 452 14.43 -18.02 14.28
CA GLU A 452 15.44 -18.99 14.73
C GLU A 452 16.67 -19.02 13.84
N GLU A 453 16.48 -18.87 12.52
CA GLU A 453 17.59 -18.81 11.55
C GLU A 453 18.49 -17.58 11.74
N PHE A 454 17.97 -16.49 12.29
CA PHE A 454 18.68 -15.23 12.48
C PHE A 454 19.01 -14.89 13.94
N THR A 455 18.85 -15.83 14.89
CA THR A 455 19.16 -15.60 16.31
C THR A 455 20.65 -15.32 16.58
N HIS A 456 21.52 -15.58 15.62
CA HIS A 456 22.92 -15.18 15.70
C HIS A 456 23.11 -13.65 15.62
N LEU A 457 22.08 -12.90 15.19
CA LEU A 457 22.04 -11.44 15.20
C LEU A 457 21.44 -10.95 16.53
N PRO A 458 22.16 -10.14 17.32
CA PRO A 458 21.76 -9.80 18.68
C PRO A 458 20.37 -9.16 18.81
N ASN A 459 20.00 -8.24 17.91
CA ASN A 459 18.72 -7.55 18.00
C ASN A 459 17.56 -8.39 17.46
N VAL A 460 17.81 -9.30 16.51
CA VAL A 460 16.84 -10.32 16.14
C VAL A 460 16.54 -11.23 17.32
N ALA A 461 17.57 -11.69 18.05
CA ALA A 461 17.38 -12.51 19.24
C ALA A 461 16.56 -11.78 20.33
N VAL A 462 16.87 -10.51 20.61
CA VAL A 462 16.12 -9.70 21.59
C VAL A 462 14.65 -9.55 21.16
N PHE A 463 14.39 -9.25 19.89
CA PHE A 463 13.04 -9.11 19.38
C PHE A 463 12.27 -10.43 19.39
N TYR A 464 12.94 -11.54 19.08
CA TYR A 464 12.32 -12.87 19.14
C TYR A 464 11.86 -13.22 20.56
N GLU A 465 12.62 -12.86 21.61
CA GLU A 465 12.17 -12.99 22.98
C GLU A 465 10.93 -12.12 23.28
N GLN A 466 10.86 -10.88 22.76
CA GLN A 466 9.66 -10.04 22.87
C GLN A 466 8.46 -10.69 22.16
N ALA A 467 8.65 -11.28 20.98
CA ALA A 467 7.60 -11.97 20.23
C ALA A 467 7.08 -13.21 20.98
N LYS A 468 7.98 -14.00 21.59
CA LYS A 468 7.59 -15.12 22.46
C LYS A 468 6.84 -14.66 23.71
N ALA A 469 7.26 -13.56 24.31
CA ALA A 469 6.57 -12.98 25.46
C ALA A 469 5.15 -12.54 25.08
N LEU A 470 4.89 -12.00 23.87
CA LEU A 470 3.54 -11.70 23.41
C LEU A 470 2.67 -12.96 23.31
N LYS A 471 3.21 -14.05 22.76
CA LYS A 471 2.50 -15.35 22.73
C LYS A 471 2.17 -15.84 24.14
N GLU A 472 3.08 -15.67 25.09
CA GLU A 472 2.86 -16.02 26.50
C GLU A 472 1.76 -15.15 27.13
N LEU A 473 1.73 -13.84 26.89
CA LEU A 473 0.65 -12.95 27.36
C LEU A 473 -0.72 -13.48 26.98
N LEU A 474 -0.88 -13.93 25.72
CA LEU A 474 -2.17 -14.42 25.22
C LEU A 474 -2.67 -15.67 25.95
N THR A 475 -1.77 -16.47 26.55
CA THR A 475 -2.12 -17.67 27.29
C THR A 475 -2.26 -17.42 28.80
N THR A 476 -1.50 -16.50 29.37
CA THR A 476 -1.43 -16.26 30.84
C THR A 476 -2.30 -15.11 31.30
N ALA A 477 -2.48 -14.08 30.47
CA ALA A 477 -3.25 -12.89 30.77
C ALA A 477 -3.90 -12.30 29.49
N GLY A 478 -4.48 -13.16 28.65
CA GLY A 478 -5.15 -12.76 27.42
C GLY A 478 -6.34 -11.82 27.67
N PRO A 479 -6.85 -11.16 26.60
CA PRO A 479 -7.96 -10.22 26.70
C PRO A 479 -9.22 -10.85 27.32
N SER A 480 -9.78 -10.21 28.34
CA SER A 480 -11.07 -10.57 28.93
C SER A 480 -12.23 -10.33 27.94
N ALA A 481 -13.43 -10.83 28.27
CA ALA A 481 -14.63 -10.61 27.45
C ALA A 481 -14.97 -9.12 27.26
N ASP A 482 -14.68 -8.28 28.24
CA ASP A 482 -14.89 -6.82 28.15
C ASP A 482 -13.78 -6.16 27.33
N GLN A 483 -12.52 -6.55 27.52
CA GLN A 483 -11.40 -6.07 26.72
C GLN A 483 -11.52 -6.45 25.24
N GLN A 484 -12.18 -7.58 24.92
CA GLN A 484 -12.49 -7.97 23.53
C GLN A 484 -13.49 -7.05 22.83
N LYS A 485 -14.18 -6.18 23.57
CA LYS A 485 -15.08 -5.15 23.04
C LYS A 485 -14.45 -3.76 23.09
N ASP A 486 -13.33 -3.60 23.77
CA ASP A 486 -12.57 -2.37 23.86
C ASP A 486 -11.59 -2.27 22.68
N LEU A 487 -11.97 -1.50 21.67
CA LEU A 487 -11.16 -1.36 20.46
C LEU A 487 -9.80 -0.71 20.74
N ASP A 488 -9.71 0.25 21.66
CA ASP A 488 -8.46 0.93 22.00
C ASP A 488 -7.43 -0.05 22.60
N PHE A 489 -7.90 -0.90 23.54
CA PHE A 489 -7.10 -1.98 24.09
C PHE A 489 -6.66 -2.97 23.01
N LEU A 490 -7.59 -3.41 22.16
CA LEU A 490 -7.32 -4.37 21.09
C LEU A 490 -6.36 -3.82 20.04
N LEU A 491 -6.41 -2.53 19.73
CA LEU A 491 -5.48 -1.91 18.78
C LEU A 491 -4.04 -1.95 19.30
N THR A 492 -3.83 -1.75 20.61
CA THR A 492 -2.49 -1.88 21.21
C THR A 492 -1.93 -3.30 21.05
N ILE A 493 -2.76 -4.33 21.32
CA ILE A 493 -2.38 -5.74 21.08
C ILE A 493 -2.14 -5.99 19.58
N GLY A 494 -2.98 -5.42 18.72
CA GLY A 494 -2.84 -5.52 17.26
C GLY A 494 -1.53 -4.92 16.74
N HIS A 495 -1.09 -3.80 17.28
CA HIS A 495 0.20 -3.21 16.95
C HIS A 495 1.38 -4.09 17.38
N LEU A 496 1.35 -4.66 18.58
CA LEU A 496 2.36 -5.62 19.03
C LEU A 496 2.40 -6.84 18.09
N PHE A 497 1.24 -7.40 17.76
CA PHE A 497 1.12 -8.52 16.82
C PHE A 497 1.63 -8.16 15.42
N SER A 498 1.30 -6.97 14.92
CA SER A 498 1.77 -6.52 13.61
C SER A 498 3.29 -6.44 13.51
N LEU A 499 3.99 -6.07 14.61
CA LEU A 499 5.46 -6.07 14.64
C LEU A 499 6.03 -7.47 14.49
N VAL A 500 5.42 -8.50 15.12
CA VAL A 500 5.88 -9.89 14.99
C VAL A 500 5.70 -10.38 13.55
N VAL A 501 4.55 -10.15 12.95
CA VAL A 501 4.30 -10.54 11.55
C VAL A 501 5.21 -9.77 10.58
N TYR A 502 5.43 -8.48 10.84
CA TYR A 502 6.32 -7.63 10.05
C TYR A 502 7.76 -8.15 10.07
N GLY A 503 8.28 -8.43 11.26
CA GLY A 503 9.63 -8.98 11.42
C GLY A 503 9.81 -10.33 10.73
N GLN A 504 8.80 -11.21 10.75
CA GLN A 504 8.83 -12.49 10.03
C GLN A 504 9.07 -12.28 8.53
N LEU A 505 8.24 -11.48 7.87
CA LEU A 505 8.36 -11.27 6.43
C LEU A 505 9.64 -10.52 6.04
N VAL A 506 10.10 -9.59 6.89
CA VAL A 506 11.40 -8.92 6.71
C VAL A 506 12.55 -9.93 6.72
N LEU A 507 12.55 -10.89 7.65
CA LEU A 507 13.59 -11.93 7.72
C LEU A 507 13.52 -12.91 6.54
N GLU A 508 12.32 -13.33 6.14
CA GLU A 508 12.12 -14.17 4.96
C GLU A 508 12.71 -13.52 3.71
N GLN A 509 12.40 -12.24 3.49
CA GLN A 509 12.91 -11.51 2.32
C GLN A 509 14.40 -11.21 2.41
N ALA A 510 14.90 -10.89 3.60
CA ALA A 510 16.33 -10.69 3.84
C ALA A 510 17.13 -11.96 3.52
N LYS A 511 16.60 -13.14 3.86
CA LYS A 511 17.20 -14.44 3.51
C LYS A 511 17.22 -14.65 2.00
N ILE A 512 16.11 -14.41 1.30
CA ILE A 512 16.00 -14.56 -0.16
C ILE A 512 17.03 -13.66 -0.87
N LEU A 513 17.21 -12.43 -0.41
CA LEU A 513 18.11 -11.45 -1.02
C LEU A 513 19.57 -11.59 -0.56
N GLY A 514 19.86 -12.42 0.45
CA GLY A 514 21.20 -12.49 1.05
C GLY A 514 21.64 -11.14 1.66
N LEU A 515 20.71 -10.43 2.30
CA LEU A 515 20.94 -9.07 2.79
C LEU A 515 22.08 -9.01 3.82
N ASP A 516 22.82 -7.89 3.84
CA ASP A 516 23.88 -7.67 4.80
C ASP A 516 23.40 -7.85 6.25
N PRO A 517 24.04 -8.73 7.05
CA PRO A 517 23.63 -8.98 8.43
C PRO A 517 23.61 -7.72 9.32
N ALA A 518 24.49 -6.73 9.06
CA ALA A 518 24.51 -5.48 9.80
C ALA A 518 23.23 -4.68 9.58
N LEU A 519 22.71 -4.64 8.34
CA LEU A 519 21.46 -3.96 8.03
C LEU A 519 20.28 -4.71 8.64
N VAL A 520 20.25 -6.06 8.55
CA VAL A 520 19.20 -6.86 9.18
C VAL A 520 19.14 -6.59 10.68
N ASP A 521 20.27 -6.65 11.36
CA ASP A 521 20.32 -6.40 12.81
C ASP A 521 19.92 -4.95 13.16
N GLN A 522 20.30 -3.98 12.32
CA GLN A 522 19.89 -2.58 12.50
C GLN A 522 18.37 -2.36 12.31
N ILE A 523 17.73 -3.08 11.39
CA ILE A 523 16.26 -3.09 11.26
C ILE A 523 15.63 -3.56 12.58
N PHE A 524 16.20 -4.57 13.20
CA PHE A 524 15.67 -5.10 14.46
C PHE A 524 15.96 -4.21 15.67
N VAL A 525 16.94 -3.29 15.63
CA VAL A 525 17.05 -2.19 16.63
C VAL A 525 15.75 -1.39 16.67
N THR A 526 15.20 -1.02 15.50
CA THR A 526 13.94 -0.26 15.43
C THR A 526 12.75 -1.09 15.91
N SER A 527 12.70 -2.38 15.56
CA SER A 527 11.63 -3.31 15.96
C SER A 527 11.59 -3.53 17.48
N VAL A 528 12.75 -3.70 18.15
CA VAL A 528 12.85 -3.82 19.60
C VAL A 528 12.34 -2.56 20.30
N ARG A 529 12.70 -1.38 19.79
CA ARG A 529 12.26 -0.09 20.33
C ARG A 529 10.76 0.14 20.13
N ASP A 530 10.23 -0.15 18.94
CA ASP A 530 8.81 0.01 18.62
C ASP A 530 7.96 -0.95 19.48
N PHE A 531 8.39 -2.21 19.65
CA PHE A 531 7.70 -3.17 20.52
C PHE A 531 7.67 -2.68 21.97
N SER A 532 8.81 -2.20 22.47
CA SER A 532 8.91 -1.63 23.83
C SER A 532 8.01 -0.42 24.01
N ALA A 533 7.87 0.46 23.01
CA ALA A 533 6.98 1.60 23.04
C ALA A 533 5.50 1.17 23.14
N TYR A 534 5.06 0.18 22.38
CA TYR A 534 3.70 -0.36 22.51
C TYR A 534 3.48 -1.12 23.81
N ALA A 535 4.50 -1.78 24.35
CA ALA A 535 4.42 -2.38 25.70
C ALA A 535 4.19 -1.30 26.77
N VAL A 536 4.88 -0.16 26.69
CA VAL A 536 4.66 0.99 27.58
C VAL A 536 3.23 1.56 27.41
N THR A 537 2.73 1.64 26.17
CA THR A 537 1.35 2.04 25.90
C THR A 537 0.35 1.10 26.58
N LEU A 538 0.56 -0.22 26.49
CA LEU A 538 -0.26 -1.21 27.17
C LEU A 538 -0.20 -1.06 28.70
N HIS A 539 0.99 -0.81 29.25
CA HIS A 539 1.16 -0.58 30.69
C HIS A 539 0.36 0.63 31.19
N GLY A 540 0.30 1.70 30.38
CA GLY A 540 -0.44 2.93 30.70
C GLY A 540 -1.95 2.84 30.40
N SER A 541 -2.43 1.76 29.78
CA SER A 541 -3.85 1.61 29.47
C SER A 541 -4.69 1.39 30.72
N THR A 542 -5.77 2.17 30.87
CA THR A 542 -6.72 2.04 31.98
C THR A 542 -7.54 0.75 31.89
N ALA A 543 -7.61 0.13 30.72
CA ALA A 543 -8.28 -1.14 30.50
C ALA A 543 -7.39 -2.35 30.85
N ALA A 544 -6.07 -2.17 30.99
CA ALA A 544 -5.14 -3.26 31.27
C ALA A 544 -5.23 -3.72 32.72
N THR A 545 -5.26 -5.04 32.92
CA THR A 545 -5.19 -5.65 34.26
C THR A 545 -3.78 -5.52 34.84
N GLU A 546 -3.63 -5.66 36.18
CA GLU A 546 -2.31 -5.66 36.81
C GLU A 546 -1.36 -6.72 36.25
N ALA A 547 -1.88 -7.89 35.85
CA ALA A 547 -1.07 -8.94 35.23
C ALA A 547 -0.54 -8.50 33.86
N GLN A 548 -1.37 -7.86 33.05
CA GLN A 548 -0.98 -7.30 31.75
C GLN A 548 0.00 -6.13 31.92
N GLN A 549 -0.21 -5.26 32.90
CA GLN A 549 0.71 -4.15 33.21
C GLN A 549 2.10 -4.66 33.65
N ARG A 550 2.15 -5.69 34.50
CA ARG A 550 3.43 -6.33 34.90
C ARG A 550 4.12 -7.00 33.71
N TRP A 551 3.38 -7.71 32.89
CA TRP A 551 3.91 -8.29 31.66
C TRP A 551 4.49 -7.20 30.75
N ALA A 552 3.77 -6.10 30.55
CA ALA A 552 4.18 -5.00 29.69
C ALA A 552 5.54 -4.41 30.11
N LEU A 553 5.76 -4.16 31.40
CA LEU A 553 7.06 -3.72 31.92
C LEU A 553 8.14 -4.78 31.70
N GLY A 554 7.81 -6.06 31.86
CA GLY A 554 8.70 -7.17 31.57
C GLY A 554 9.06 -7.33 30.07
N ALA A 555 8.23 -6.81 29.19
CA ALA A 555 8.44 -6.87 27.73
C ALA A 555 9.27 -5.68 27.17
N VAL A 556 9.46 -4.62 27.95
CA VAL A 556 10.34 -3.50 27.58
C VAL A 556 11.78 -3.98 27.54
N ARG A 557 12.46 -3.79 26.42
CA ARG A 557 13.85 -4.16 26.18
C ARG A 557 14.62 -3.00 25.56
N ALA A 558 15.90 -2.90 25.86
CA ALA A 558 16.84 -2.08 25.12
C ALA A 558 17.45 -2.90 23.97
N PRO A 559 17.63 -2.33 22.79
CA PRO A 559 18.39 -3.00 21.74
C PRO A 559 19.85 -3.13 22.11
N HIS A 560 20.52 -4.16 21.57
CA HIS A 560 21.95 -4.31 21.70
C HIS A 560 22.67 -3.22 20.88
N VAL A 561 23.55 -2.47 21.55
CA VAL A 561 24.34 -1.40 20.92
C VAL A 561 25.64 -1.97 20.38
N ASP A 562 25.96 -1.66 19.13
CA ASP A 562 27.17 -2.09 18.43
C ASP A 562 27.64 -0.97 17.50
N GLY A 563 28.85 -0.43 17.80
CA GLY A 563 29.42 0.68 17.03
C GLY A 563 29.95 0.26 15.66
N GLU A 564 30.41 -0.98 15.47
CA GLU A 564 30.90 -1.48 14.18
C GLU A 564 29.71 -1.68 13.22
N ARG A 565 28.64 -2.29 13.70
CA ARG A 565 27.38 -2.39 12.94
C ARG A 565 26.86 -1.02 12.54
N PHE A 566 26.78 -0.09 13.49
CA PHE A 566 26.31 1.28 13.21
C PHE A 566 27.16 1.94 12.14
N GLY A 567 28.51 1.87 12.26
CA GLY A 567 29.44 2.41 11.28
C GLY A 567 29.24 1.80 9.90
N ARG A 568 29.08 0.47 9.81
CA ARG A 568 28.83 -0.21 8.53
C ARG A 568 27.52 0.23 7.87
N VAL A 569 26.44 0.40 8.65
CA VAL A 569 25.17 0.90 8.12
C VAL A 569 25.28 2.38 7.76
N TRP A 570 26.04 3.17 8.52
CA TRP A 570 26.31 4.55 8.18
C TRP A 570 27.05 4.70 6.84
N ASP A 571 28.04 3.85 6.58
CA ASP A 571 28.74 3.81 5.28
C ASP A 571 27.75 3.51 4.12
N MET A 572 26.77 2.62 4.35
CA MET A 572 25.69 2.40 3.39
C MET A 572 24.86 3.67 3.16
N VAL A 573 24.47 4.37 4.21
CA VAL A 573 23.72 5.63 4.13
C VAL A 573 24.49 6.68 3.33
N VAL A 574 25.76 6.87 3.63
CA VAL A 574 26.60 7.89 2.95
C VAL A 574 26.75 7.58 1.46
N SER A 575 26.69 6.31 1.05
CA SER A 575 26.79 5.93 -0.37
C SER A 575 25.63 6.48 -1.22
N PHE A 576 24.56 6.97 -0.60
CA PHE A 576 23.43 7.61 -1.28
C PHE A 576 23.65 9.12 -1.55
N ASP A 577 24.70 9.74 -0.96
CA ASP A 577 25.02 11.13 -1.22
C ASP A 577 25.38 11.33 -2.71
N GLY A 578 24.65 12.22 -3.40
CA GLY A 578 24.82 12.48 -4.83
C GLY A 578 24.52 11.32 -5.77
N ALA A 579 24.07 10.16 -5.25
CA ALA A 579 23.75 8.99 -6.07
C ALA A 579 22.56 9.26 -7.01
N TYR A 580 21.63 10.06 -6.59
CA TYR A 580 20.53 10.56 -7.42
C TYR A 580 20.18 12.00 -7.07
N GLU A 581 19.95 12.77 -8.12
CA GLU A 581 19.32 14.08 -8.07
C GLU A 581 18.44 14.21 -9.32
N MET A 582 17.17 14.56 -9.09
CA MET A 582 16.22 14.72 -10.18
C MET A 582 16.61 15.92 -11.06
N PRO A 583 16.60 15.79 -12.41
CA PRO A 583 16.83 16.91 -13.33
C PRO A 583 15.91 18.10 -13.03
N ALA A 584 16.44 19.31 -13.27
CA ALA A 584 15.75 20.57 -12.99
C ALA A 584 14.53 20.79 -13.90
#